data_ab510f1198b34ea384722edfc8fab310
#
_entry.id   ab510f1198b34ea384722edfc8fab310
#
_cell.length_a   1.000
_cell.length_b   1.000
_cell.length_c   1.000
_cell.angle_alpha   90.00
_cell.angle_beta   90.00
_cell.angle_gamma   90.00
#
_symmetry.space_group_name_H-M   'P 1'
#
loop_
_entity.id
_entity.type
_entity.pdbx_description
1 polymer ?
#
loop_
_entity_poly.entity_id
_entity_poly.type
_entity_poly.pdbx_seq_one_letter_code
_entity_poly.pdbx_strand_id
1 'polypeptide(L)'
;VSDGEWRTLDARGLCRQSKAAGVEYQAHLRAGLRASLGVEFTNVDANGQADIVGIDNEVLVEFSTRGVDIETEVEVWVTAFFERDERLPTPVEVGKVHKTITLATRDAKPADAALSTTTLRDRWRARADGLVDVDEMLAAVLGNPPTPMPVVRLSIDDVLLAVETKYAEWAEPQLIEQIAAR
;
A
#
# COMPACT_ATOMS: atom_id res chain seq x y z
N VAL A 1 32.11 2.06 18.05
CA VAL A 1 33.38 1.39 18.38
C VAL A 1 33.50 0.23 17.41
N SER A 2 34.41 0.29 16.45
CA SER A 2 34.63 -0.82 15.52
C SER A 2 35.76 -1.68 16.13
N ASP A 3 35.40 -2.88 16.56
CA ASP A 3 36.33 -3.91 17.01
C ASP A 3 36.79 -4.82 15.86
N GLY A 4 36.42 -4.48 14.59
CA GLY A 4 36.72 -5.27 13.41
C GLY A 4 35.84 -6.52 13.22
N GLU A 5 34.90 -6.74 14.11
CA GLU A 5 33.98 -7.89 14.07
C GLU A 5 32.70 -7.56 13.33
N TRP A 6 32.26 -8.45 12.43
CA TRP A 6 30.97 -8.37 11.78
C TRP A 6 29.88 -8.83 12.74
N ARG A 7 28.92 -7.95 13.06
CA ARG A 7 27.79 -8.25 13.94
C ARG A 7 26.48 -7.90 13.25
N THR A 8 25.43 -8.62 13.63
CA THR A 8 24.06 -8.32 13.18
C THR A 8 23.65 -6.96 13.73
N LEU A 9 23.17 -6.07 12.85
CA LEU A 9 22.57 -4.80 13.27
C LEU A 9 21.28 -5.04 14.05
N ASP A 10 21.09 -4.29 15.12
CA ASP A 10 19.80 -4.26 15.82
C ASP A 10 18.76 -3.53 14.95
N ALA A 11 17.93 -4.30 14.26
CA ALA A 11 16.90 -3.77 13.37
C ALA A 11 15.60 -3.38 14.10
N ARG A 12 15.51 -3.52 15.44
CA ARG A 12 14.27 -3.23 16.17
C ARG A 12 13.80 -1.79 16.01
N GLY A 13 14.71 -0.83 16.02
CA GLY A 13 14.41 0.58 15.76
C GLY A 13 13.84 0.78 14.36
N LEU A 14 14.47 0.19 13.34
CA LEU A 14 14.03 0.25 11.96
C LEU A 14 12.63 -0.38 11.77
N CYS A 15 12.40 -1.55 12.38
CA CYS A 15 11.10 -2.21 12.31
C CYS A 15 9.97 -1.39 12.97
N ARG A 16 10.26 -0.67 14.04
CA ARG A 16 9.27 0.23 14.69
C ARG A 16 8.90 1.41 13.83
N GLN A 17 9.82 1.92 13.02
CA GLN A 17 9.62 3.08 12.13
C GLN A 17 9.04 2.70 10.77
N SER A 18 9.05 1.41 10.39
CA SER A 18 8.78 0.95 9.03
C SER A 18 7.40 1.39 8.51
N LYS A 19 6.37 1.37 9.36
CA LYS A 19 5.02 1.78 8.96
C LYS A 19 4.93 3.30 8.76
N ALA A 20 5.45 4.09 9.69
CA ALA A 20 5.50 5.54 9.58
C ALA A 20 6.27 5.99 8.33
N ALA A 21 7.46 5.42 8.10
CA ALA A 21 8.25 5.67 6.90
C ALA A 21 7.51 5.27 5.61
N GLY A 22 6.72 4.18 5.64
CA GLY A 22 5.89 3.76 4.51
C GLY A 22 4.82 4.79 4.17
N VAL A 23 4.08 5.28 5.16
CA VAL A 23 3.02 6.30 4.95
C VAL A 23 3.61 7.62 4.48
N GLU A 24 4.72 8.06 5.07
CA GLU A 24 5.45 9.26 4.66
C GLU A 24 5.96 9.15 3.21
N TYR A 25 6.54 8.00 2.85
CA TYR A 25 6.95 7.72 1.47
C TYR A 25 5.78 7.84 0.50
N GLN A 26 4.62 7.27 0.82
CA GLN A 26 3.42 7.35 -0.01
C GLN A 26 2.94 8.81 -0.18
N ALA A 27 3.00 9.62 0.87
CA ALA A 27 2.63 11.04 0.81
C ALA A 27 3.57 11.82 -0.15
N HIS A 28 4.88 11.62 -0.02
CA HIS A 28 5.87 12.23 -0.91
C HIS A 28 5.74 11.74 -2.36
N LEU A 29 5.48 10.45 -2.57
CA LEU A 29 5.26 9.88 -3.89
C LEU A 29 4.05 10.53 -4.57
N ARG A 30 2.90 10.63 -3.88
CA ARG A 30 1.71 11.30 -4.42
C ARG A 30 1.98 12.76 -4.77
N ALA A 31 2.64 13.50 -3.88
CA ALA A 31 2.99 14.89 -4.13
C ALA A 31 3.89 15.04 -5.37
N GLY A 32 4.90 14.17 -5.51
CA GLY A 32 5.79 14.14 -6.66
C GLY A 32 5.07 13.80 -7.97
N LEU A 33 4.19 12.79 -7.95
CA LEU A 33 3.40 12.40 -9.12
C LEU A 33 2.40 13.48 -9.54
N ARG A 34 1.72 14.14 -8.59
CA ARG A 34 0.88 15.31 -8.89
C ARG A 34 1.67 16.42 -9.57
N ALA A 35 2.82 16.76 -9.03
CA ALA A 35 3.63 17.84 -9.57
C ALA A 35 4.23 17.53 -10.94
N SER A 36 4.63 16.28 -11.18
CA SER A 36 5.32 15.87 -12.42
C SER A 36 4.41 15.39 -13.53
N LEU A 37 3.30 14.73 -13.20
CA LEU A 37 2.40 14.10 -14.17
C LEU A 37 1.01 14.75 -14.23
N GLY A 38 0.66 15.61 -13.27
CA GLY A 38 -0.66 16.25 -13.20
C GLY A 38 -1.77 15.27 -12.86
N VAL A 39 -1.47 14.20 -12.12
CA VAL A 39 -2.47 13.19 -11.72
C VAL A 39 -3.13 13.57 -10.40
N GLU A 40 -4.39 13.18 -10.23
CA GLU A 40 -5.14 13.31 -8.99
C GLU A 40 -5.28 11.95 -8.31
N PHE A 41 -5.49 11.96 -7.00
CA PHE A 41 -5.61 10.74 -6.19
C PHE A 41 -6.96 10.68 -5.48
N THR A 42 -7.45 9.45 -5.26
CA THR A 42 -8.61 9.16 -4.40
C THR A 42 -8.31 9.52 -2.93
N ASN A 43 -9.32 9.32 -2.06
CA ASN A 43 -9.09 9.43 -0.63
C ASN A 43 -8.02 8.44 -0.16
N VAL A 44 -7.15 8.92 0.71
CA VAL A 44 -6.04 8.13 1.25
C VAL A 44 -6.57 7.15 2.30
N ASP A 45 -6.14 5.91 2.24
CA ASP A 45 -6.47 4.89 3.23
C ASP A 45 -5.62 5.01 4.51
N ALA A 46 -5.89 4.15 5.51
CA ALA A 46 -5.17 4.13 6.79
C ALA A 46 -3.68 3.71 6.68
N ASN A 47 -3.24 3.24 5.51
CA ASN A 47 -1.85 2.89 5.22
C ASN A 47 -1.14 3.94 4.34
N GLY A 48 -1.82 5.05 4.08
CA GLY A 48 -1.30 6.12 3.23
C GLY A 48 -1.38 5.82 1.73
N GLN A 49 -2.14 4.81 1.31
CA GLN A 49 -2.31 4.44 -0.10
C GLN A 49 -3.52 5.14 -0.71
N ALA A 50 -3.46 5.41 -1.99
CA ALA A 50 -4.55 5.98 -2.77
C ALA A 50 -4.37 5.60 -4.24
N ASP A 51 -5.48 5.43 -4.94
CA ASP A 51 -5.49 5.17 -6.37
C ASP A 51 -5.48 6.47 -7.17
N ILE A 52 -5.00 6.42 -8.41
CA ILE A 52 -5.05 7.55 -9.32
C ILE A 52 -6.49 7.67 -9.86
N VAL A 53 -7.06 8.86 -9.74
CA VAL A 53 -8.40 9.15 -10.27
C VAL A 53 -8.40 9.03 -11.79
N GLY A 54 -9.41 8.34 -12.34
CA GLY A 54 -9.56 8.14 -13.79
C GLY A 54 -8.92 6.87 -14.32
N ILE A 55 -8.25 6.08 -13.48
CA ILE A 55 -7.89 4.70 -13.84
C ILE A 55 -9.11 3.80 -13.65
N ASP A 56 -9.47 3.06 -14.69
CA ASP A 56 -10.60 2.14 -14.66
C ASP A 56 -10.42 1.03 -13.63
N ASN A 57 -11.49 0.70 -12.90
CA ASN A 57 -11.45 -0.31 -11.87
C ASN A 57 -11.05 -1.70 -12.40
N GLU A 58 -11.40 -2.04 -13.64
CA GLU A 58 -11.00 -3.29 -14.27
C GLU A 58 -9.48 -3.40 -14.39
N VAL A 59 -8.81 -2.28 -14.72
CA VAL A 59 -7.33 -2.20 -14.75
C VAL A 59 -6.75 -2.34 -13.35
N LEU A 60 -7.31 -1.64 -12.35
CA LEU A 60 -6.85 -1.74 -10.97
C LEU A 60 -6.94 -3.19 -10.45
N VAL A 61 -8.06 -3.86 -10.68
CA VAL A 61 -8.28 -5.26 -10.28
C VAL A 61 -7.30 -6.19 -10.99
N GLU A 62 -7.15 -6.03 -12.31
CA GLU A 62 -6.26 -6.87 -13.13
C GLU A 62 -4.80 -6.78 -12.67
N PHE A 63 -4.33 -5.60 -12.25
CA PHE A 63 -2.97 -5.42 -11.75
C PHE A 63 -2.81 -5.66 -10.24
N SER A 64 -3.92 -5.88 -9.52
CA SER A 64 -3.95 -6.18 -8.08
C SER A 64 -4.30 -7.64 -7.78
N THR A 65 -4.13 -8.54 -8.75
CA THR A 65 -4.53 -9.97 -8.64
C THR A 65 -4.08 -10.64 -7.35
N ARG A 66 -2.84 -10.40 -6.93
CA ARG A 66 -2.32 -10.96 -5.68
C ARG A 66 -3.10 -10.50 -4.44
N GLY A 67 -3.55 -9.27 -4.40
CA GLY A 67 -4.39 -8.77 -3.30
C GLY A 67 -5.71 -9.53 -3.26
N VAL A 68 -6.35 -9.68 -4.41
CA VAL A 68 -7.61 -10.43 -4.56
C VAL A 68 -7.43 -11.90 -4.15
N ASP A 69 -6.36 -12.54 -4.59
CA ASP A 69 -6.06 -13.93 -4.25
C ASP A 69 -5.88 -14.11 -2.73
N ILE A 70 -5.14 -13.19 -2.07
CA ILE A 70 -4.94 -13.23 -0.62
C ILE A 70 -6.27 -13.08 0.13
N GLU A 71 -7.09 -12.10 -0.24
CA GLU A 71 -8.39 -11.88 0.41
C GLU A 71 -9.32 -13.07 0.21
N THR A 72 -9.37 -13.65 -0.99
CA THR A 72 -10.14 -14.86 -1.28
C THR A 72 -9.70 -16.03 -0.41
N GLU A 73 -8.39 -16.27 -0.28
CA GLU A 73 -7.89 -17.34 0.58
C GLU A 73 -8.17 -17.08 2.08
N VAL A 74 -8.14 -15.82 2.51
CA VAL A 74 -8.52 -15.44 3.88
C VAL A 74 -9.99 -15.71 4.13
N GLU A 75 -10.89 -15.38 3.19
CA GLU A 75 -12.33 -15.65 3.30
C GLU A 75 -12.62 -17.16 3.37
N VAL A 76 -11.97 -17.95 2.52
CA VAL A 76 -12.05 -19.42 2.58
C VAL A 76 -11.62 -19.94 3.94
N TRP A 77 -10.51 -19.43 4.47
CA TRP A 77 -10.04 -19.82 5.79
C TRP A 77 -11.01 -19.40 6.92
N VAL A 78 -11.60 -18.20 6.86
CA VAL A 78 -12.59 -17.73 7.85
C VAL A 78 -13.81 -18.62 7.85
N THR A 79 -14.30 -19.04 6.68
CA THR A 79 -15.44 -19.96 6.54
C THR A 79 -15.11 -21.32 7.15
N ALA A 80 -13.98 -21.90 6.80
CA ALA A 80 -13.55 -23.20 7.36
C ALA A 80 -13.30 -23.14 8.87
N PHE A 81 -12.79 -21.99 9.37
CA PHE A 81 -12.61 -21.76 10.80
C PHE A 81 -13.96 -21.76 11.53
N PHE A 82 -14.96 -21.05 10.99
CA PHE A 82 -16.29 -20.98 11.57
C PHE A 82 -16.98 -22.37 11.60
N GLU A 83 -16.85 -23.14 10.52
CA GLU A 83 -17.40 -24.51 10.45
C GLU A 83 -16.77 -25.46 11.48
N ARG A 84 -15.47 -25.29 11.78
CA ARG A 84 -14.73 -26.13 12.73
C ARG A 84 -14.97 -25.74 14.19
N ASP A 85 -14.88 -24.43 14.48
CA ASP A 85 -14.80 -23.91 15.86
C ASP A 85 -16.12 -23.30 16.35
N GLU A 86 -17.16 -23.26 15.48
CA GLU A 86 -18.50 -22.69 15.74
C GLU A 86 -18.46 -21.25 16.27
N ARG A 87 -17.40 -20.51 15.95
CA ARG A 87 -17.22 -19.09 16.28
C ARG A 87 -16.51 -18.34 15.17
N LEU A 88 -16.68 -17.02 15.12
CA LEU A 88 -15.89 -16.18 14.25
C LEU A 88 -14.45 -16.04 14.78
N PRO A 89 -13.44 -16.00 13.88
CA PRO A 89 -12.07 -15.73 14.28
C PRO A 89 -11.91 -14.29 14.82
N THR A 90 -11.03 -14.13 15.77
CA THR A 90 -10.65 -12.80 16.28
C THR A 90 -9.80 -12.05 15.25
N PRO A 91 -9.76 -10.70 15.30
CA PRO A 91 -8.89 -9.90 14.41
C PRO A 91 -7.41 -10.33 14.46
N VAL A 92 -6.94 -10.82 15.60
CA VAL A 92 -5.56 -11.31 15.75
C VAL A 92 -5.34 -12.61 15.00
N GLU A 93 -6.31 -13.53 15.02
CA GLU A 93 -6.25 -14.79 14.28
C GLU A 93 -6.29 -14.52 12.78
N VAL A 94 -7.21 -13.67 12.32
CA VAL A 94 -7.27 -13.23 10.90
C VAL A 94 -5.96 -12.59 10.47
N GLY A 95 -5.39 -11.68 11.26
CA GLY A 95 -4.12 -11.02 10.94
C GLY A 95 -2.94 -11.99 10.83
N LYS A 96 -2.89 -13.04 11.67
CA LYS A 96 -1.86 -14.08 11.58
C LYS A 96 -1.99 -14.90 10.28
N VAL A 97 -3.21 -15.29 9.93
CA VAL A 97 -3.48 -16.05 8.71
C VAL A 97 -3.22 -15.22 7.47
N HIS A 98 -3.71 -14.01 7.43
CA HIS A 98 -3.44 -13.07 6.34
C HIS A 98 -1.93 -12.93 6.09
N LYS A 99 -1.12 -12.77 7.15
CA LYS A 99 0.34 -12.73 7.04
C LYS A 99 0.92 -14.04 6.47
N THR A 100 0.41 -15.18 6.90
CA THR A 100 0.87 -16.50 6.43
C THR A 100 0.55 -16.68 4.95
N ILE A 101 -0.67 -16.39 4.53
CA ILE A 101 -1.12 -16.43 3.12
C ILE A 101 -0.29 -15.45 2.28
N THR A 102 -0.10 -14.21 2.74
CA THR A 102 0.73 -13.21 2.05
C THR A 102 2.17 -13.69 1.80
N LEU A 103 2.73 -14.48 2.71
CA LEU A 103 4.07 -15.04 2.53
C LEU A 103 4.07 -16.26 1.60
N ALA A 104 3.03 -17.11 1.70
CA ALA A 104 2.90 -18.33 0.89
C ALA A 104 2.60 -18.03 -0.59
N THR A 105 1.78 -17.01 -0.86
CA THR A 105 1.42 -16.57 -2.23
C THR A 105 2.48 -15.71 -2.90
N ARG A 106 3.65 -15.54 -2.26
CA ARG A 106 4.74 -14.76 -2.87
C ARG A 106 5.38 -15.55 -3.98
N ASP A 107 5.18 -15.10 -5.21
CA ASP A 107 5.85 -15.68 -6.38
C ASP A 107 7.36 -15.72 -6.19
N ALA A 108 7.96 -16.84 -6.57
CA ALA A 108 9.40 -16.92 -6.71
C ALA A 108 9.83 -15.86 -7.73
N LYS A 109 10.86 -15.08 -7.40
CA LYS A 109 11.44 -14.16 -8.39
C LYS A 109 11.81 -14.97 -9.63
N PRO A 110 11.36 -14.57 -10.83
CA PRO A 110 11.77 -15.25 -12.04
C PRO A 110 13.30 -15.33 -12.08
N ALA A 111 13.82 -16.51 -12.39
CA ALA A 111 15.26 -16.75 -12.45
C ALA A 111 15.97 -15.86 -13.51
N ASP A 112 15.22 -15.34 -14.46
CA ASP A 112 15.70 -14.41 -15.47
C ASP A 112 15.63 -12.96 -14.95
N ALA A 113 16.77 -12.51 -14.43
CA ALA A 113 17.06 -11.09 -14.28
C ALA A 113 17.06 -10.31 -15.63
N ALA A 114 16.76 -10.97 -16.74
CA ALA A 114 16.87 -10.51 -18.11
C ALA A 114 15.58 -9.90 -18.69
N LEU A 115 14.50 -9.74 -17.91
CA LEU A 115 13.35 -8.97 -18.41
C LEU A 115 13.72 -7.48 -18.42
N SER A 116 14.04 -6.97 -19.61
CA SER A 116 14.28 -5.54 -19.77
C SER A 116 13.02 -4.74 -19.35
N THR A 117 13.22 -3.52 -18.89
CA THR A 117 12.12 -2.61 -18.55
C THR A 117 11.15 -2.42 -19.73
N THR A 118 11.67 -2.44 -20.96
CA THR A 118 10.87 -2.38 -22.19
C THR A 118 9.96 -3.59 -22.32
N THR A 119 10.49 -4.80 -22.18
CA THR A 119 9.69 -6.03 -22.26
C THR A 119 8.58 -6.08 -21.20
N LEU A 120 8.86 -5.59 -19.98
CA LEU A 120 7.86 -5.50 -18.93
C LEU A 120 6.75 -4.48 -19.28
N ARG A 121 7.12 -3.31 -19.79
CA ARG A 121 6.15 -2.29 -20.23
C ARG A 121 5.26 -2.80 -21.36
N ASP A 122 5.84 -3.47 -22.35
CA ASP A 122 5.09 -4.02 -23.48
C ASP A 122 4.07 -5.07 -23.00
N ARG A 123 4.47 -5.93 -22.06
CA ARG A 123 3.57 -6.90 -21.45
C ARG A 123 2.45 -6.25 -20.65
N TRP A 124 2.77 -5.25 -19.83
CA TRP A 124 1.77 -4.53 -19.04
C TRP A 124 0.81 -3.76 -19.94
N ARG A 125 1.34 -3.12 -21.00
CA ARG A 125 0.51 -2.43 -21.98
C ARG A 125 -0.44 -3.40 -22.69
N ALA A 126 0.07 -4.50 -23.25
CA ALA A 126 -0.75 -5.49 -23.93
C ALA A 126 -1.85 -6.08 -23.02
N ARG A 127 -1.59 -6.19 -21.72
CA ARG A 127 -2.54 -6.66 -20.72
C ARG A 127 -3.64 -5.62 -20.46
N ALA A 128 -3.28 -4.35 -20.35
CA ALA A 128 -4.22 -3.26 -20.16
C ALA A 128 -5.05 -2.97 -21.42
N ASP A 129 -4.46 -3.01 -22.62
CA ASP A 129 -5.13 -2.82 -23.92
C ASP A 129 -6.23 -3.87 -24.18
N GLY A 130 -6.18 -5.03 -23.50
CA GLY A 130 -7.25 -6.02 -23.53
C GLY A 130 -8.50 -5.65 -22.73
N LEU A 131 -8.43 -4.61 -21.89
CA LEU A 131 -9.50 -4.17 -21.00
C LEU A 131 -10.04 -2.80 -21.38
N VAL A 132 -9.16 -1.86 -21.69
CA VAL A 132 -9.49 -0.45 -21.95
C VAL A 132 -8.64 0.12 -23.07
N ASP A 133 -9.06 1.25 -23.66
CA ASP A 133 -8.17 2.06 -24.50
C ASP A 133 -7.17 2.80 -23.58
N VAL A 134 -5.95 2.26 -23.51
CA VAL A 134 -4.90 2.78 -22.63
C VAL A 134 -4.50 4.20 -23.00
N ASP A 135 -4.47 4.54 -24.29
CA ASP A 135 -4.07 5.88 -24.72
C ASP A 135 -5.15 6.93 -24.37
N GLU A 136 -6.43 6.59 -24.50
CA GLU A 136 -7.54 7.44 -24.08
C GLU A 136 -7.54 7.63 -22.57
N MET A 137 -7.41 6.54 -21.82
CA MET A 137 -7.32 6.58 -20.34
C MET A 137 -6.14 7.44 -19.88
N LEU A 138 -4.95 7.25 -20.44
CA LEU A 138 -3.77 8.04 -20.07
C LEU A 138 -3.93 9.52 -20.46
N ALA A 139 -4.53 9.82 -21.62
CA ALA A 139 -4.80 11.20 -22.02
C ALA A 139 -5.78 11.90 -21.07
N ALA A 140 -6.74 11.17 -20.49
CA ALA A 140 -7.67 11.71 -19.50
C ALA A 140 -7.04 11.95 -18.13
N VAL A 141 -6.07 11.12 -17.75
CA VAL A 141 -5.46 11.10 -16.41
C VAL A 141 -4.24 12.02 -16.31
N LEU A 142 -3.44 12.10 -17.39
CA LEU A 142 -2.16 12.81 -17.39
C LEU A 142 -2.30 14.26 -17.87
N GLY A 143 -1.38 15.12 -17.45
CA GLY A 143 -1.24 16.49 -17.97
C GLY A 143 -2.28 17.48 -17.46
N ASN A 144 -3.08 17.11 -16.48
CA ASN A 144 -3.99 18.05 -15.84
C ASN A 144 -3.17 19.06 -15.02
N PRO A 145 -3.53 20.37 -15.03
CA PRO A 145 -2.88 21.32 -14.15
C PRO A 145 -3.10 20.85 -12.70
N PRO A 146 -2.03 20.79 -11.87
CA PRO A 146 -2.17 20.30 -10.50
C PRO A 146 -3.18 21.19 -9.76
N THR A 147 -4.25 20.58 -9.28
CA THR A 147 -5.20 21.25 -8.38
C THR A 147 -4.44 21.71 -7.15
N PRO A 148 -4.52 22.99 -6.76
CA PRO A 148 -3.89 23.45 -5.53
C PRO A 148 -4.34 22.58 -4.38
N MET A 149 -3.39 21.91 -3.71
CA MET A 149 -3.76 21.14 -2.52
C MET A 149 -4.30 22.09 -1.47
N PRO A 150 -5.49 21.81 -0.90
CA PRO A 150 -5.94 22.57 0.23
C PRO A 150 -4.86 22.46 1.32
N VAL A 151 -4.47 23.59 1.88
CA VAL A 151 -3.59 23.60 3.06
C VAL A 151 -4.40 22.98 4.20
N VAL A 152 -4.22 21.69 4.42
CA VAL A 152 -4.82 21.01 5.56
C VAL A 152 -4.10 21.52 6.80
N ARG A 153 -4.73 22.42 7.55
CA ARG A 153 -4.25 22.79 8.87
C ARG A 153 -4.63 21.70 9.83
N LEU A 154 -3.71 20.78 10.08
CA LEU A 154 -3.87 19.79 11.12
C LEU A 154 -3.83 20.48 12.48
N SER A 155 -4.89 20.37 13.26
CA SER A 155 -4.85 20.67 14.68
C SER A 155 -4.05 19.56 15.39
N ILE A 156 -3.19 19.94 16.32
CA ILE A 156 -2.50 18.97 17.18
C ILE A 156 -3.51 18.09 17.90
N ASP A 157 -4.61 18.67 18.36
CA ASP A 157 -5.67 17.94 19.08
C ASP A 157 -6.33 16.87 18.19
N ASP A 158 -6.57 17.16 16.90
CA ASP A 158 -7.13 16.19 15.96
C ASP A 158 -6.17 15.01 15.70
N VAL A 159 -4.87 15.29 15.64
CA VAL A 159 -3.84 14.25 15.46
C VAL A 159 -3.73 13.40 16.72
N LEU A 160 -3.68 14.02 17.89
CA LEU A 160 -3.62 13.31 19.17
C LEU A 160 -4.86 12.44 19.39
N LEU A 161 -6.06 12.96 19.12
CA LEU A 161 -7.30 12.20 19.20
C LEU A 161 -7.28 10.98 18.27
N ALA A 162 -6.77 11.13 17.05
CA ALA A 162 -6.67 10.01 16.10
C ALA A 162 -5.68 8.94 16.58
N VAL A 163 -4.55 9.35 17.16
CA VAL A 163 -3.56 8.43 17.71
C VAL A 163 -4.12 7.70 18.93
N GLU A 164 -4.72 8.41 19.87
CA GLU A 164 -5.31 7.83 21.09
C GLU A 164 -6.48 6.89 20.79
N THR A 165 -7.28 7.18 19.76
CA THR A 165 -8.37 6.30 19.32
C THR A 165 -7.84 4.99 18.75
N LYS A 166 -6.69 5.02 18.08
CA LYS A 166 -6.13 3.87 17.37
C LYS A 166 -5.16 3.04 18.21
N TYR A 167 -4.44 3.66 19.13
CA TYR A 167 -3.37 3.05 19.89
C TYR A 167 -3.56 3.28 21.39
N ALA A 168 -3.49 2.21 22.19
CA ALA A 168 -3.52 2.30 23.66
C ALA A 168 -2.24 2.96 24.22
N GLU A 169 -1.12 2.74 23.54
CA GLU A 169 0.17 3.40 23.80
C GLU A 169 0.76 3.86 22.48
N TRP A 170 1.34 5.04 22.43
CA TRP A 170 1.89 5.59 21.21
C TRP A 170 3.21 6.33 21.46
N ALA A 171 3.98 6.49 20.38
CA ALA A 171 5.24 7.20 20.32
C ALA A 171 5.32 7.98 18.99
N GLU A 172 6.45 8.63 18.75
CA GLU A 172 6.67 9.44 17.54
C GLU A 172 6.26 8.76 16.21
N PRO A 173 6.56 7.46 15.95
CA PRO A 173 6.16 6.82 14.70
C PRO A 173 4.66 6.82 14.44
N GLN A 174 3.83 6.65 15.48
CA GLN A 174 2.38 6.67 15.37
C GLN A 174 1.84 8.07 15.08
N LEU A 175 2.47 9.11 15.61
CA LEU A 175 2.17 10.50 15.28
C LEU A 175 2.46 10.80 13.82
N ILE A 176 3.66 10.44 13.34
CA ILE A 176 4.06 10.61 11.93
C ILE A 176 3.08 9.88 11.00
N GLU A 177 2.71 8.64 11.32
CA GLU A 177 1.73 7.87 10.57
C GLU A 177 0.40 8.62 10.43
N GLN A 178 -0.14 9.17 11.52
CA GLN A 178 -1.43 9.86 11.48
C GLN A 178 -1.35 11.23 10.77
N ILE A 179 -0.22 11.91 10.81
CA ILE A 179 -0.01 13.16 10.07
C ILE A 179 0.08 12.89 8.57
N ALA A 180 0.87 11.92 8.16
CA ALA A 180 1.12 11.63 6.74
C ALA A 180 -0.03 10.93 6.02
N ALA A 181 -0.98 10.34 6.75
CA ALA A 181 -2.20 9.73 6.20
C ALA A 181 -3.33 10.73 5.92
N ARG A 182 -3.14 12.02 6.21
CA ARG A 182 -4.14 13.08 6.01
C ARG A 182 -3.77 14.02 4.86
#